data_ffe44ee3cdff27e103cfac928997c56a
#
_entry.id   ffe44ee3cdff27e103cfac928997c56a
#
_cell.length_a   1.000
_cell.length_b   1.000
_cell.length_c   1.000
_cell.angle_alpha   90.00
_cell.angle_beta   90.00
_cell.angle_gamma   90.00
#
_symmetry.space_group_name_H-M   'P 1'
#
loop_
_entity.id
_entity.type
_entity.pdbx_description
1 polymer ?
#
loop_
_entity_poly.entity_id
_entity_poly.type
_entity_poly.pdbx_seq_one_letter_code
_entity_poly.pdbx_strand_id
1 'polypeptide(L)'
;MIKIKFSVFVYLHKKSNSVMVRVRWDNKKEEVTFATGCIADPSKWKNQCAVVNTTHKVGEHCFTSRQINNEINKVKAAIEQAFSSFELHEIGRAHV
;
A
#
# COMPACT_ATOMS: atom_id res chain seq x y z
N MET A 1 -11.20 -17.10 -17.89
CA MET A 1 -10.33 -15.97 -17.56
C MET A 1 -9.73 -16.16 -16.16
N ILE A 2 -8.43 -16.17 -16.09
CA ILE A 2 -7.73 -16.33 -14.80
C ILE A 2 -7.66 -14.96 -14.14
N LYS A 3 -8.18 -14.87 -12.94
CA LYS A 3 -8.15 -13.64 -12.18
C LYS A 3 -7.31 -13.86 -10.92
N ILE A 4 -6.26 -13.07 -10.77
CA ILE A 4 -5.40 -13.15 -9.60
C ILE A 4 -6.06 -12.41 -8.45
N LYS A 5 -6.29 -13.13 -7.35
CA LYS A 5 -6.81 -12.54 -6.14
C LYS A 5 -5.66 -12.05 -5.28
N PHE A 6 -5.74 -10.83 -4.85
CA PHE A 6 -4.74 -10.26 -3.97
C PHE A 6 -5.42 -9.46 -2.87
N SER A 7 -4.71 -9.28 -1.76
CA SER A 7 -5.17 -8.45 -0.65
C SER A 7 -4.10 -7.41 -0.33
N VAL A 8 -4.54 -6.23 0.07
CA VAL A 8 -3.68 -5.11 0.41
C VAL A 8 -3.90 -4.75 1.87
N PHE A 9 -2.82 -4.61 2.62
CA PHE A 9 -2.85 -4.24 4.02
C PHE A 9 -1.86 -3.10 4.27
N VAL A 10 -2.32 -2.02 4.89
CA VAL A 10 -1.50 -0.85 5.21
C VAL A 10 -1.23 -0.85 6.70
N TYR A 11 0.03 -0.68 7.08
CA TYR A 11 0.42 -0.69 8.49
C TYR A 11 1.60 0.25 8.73
N LEU A 12 1.88 0.50 10.00
CA LEU A 12 3.06 1.27 10.41
C LEU A 12 4.15 0.30 10.87
N HIS A 13 5.36 0.55 10.41
CA HIS A 13 6.52 -0.22 10.86
C HIS A 13 6.75 0.01 12.35
N LYS A 14 6.97 -1.05 13.10
CA LYS A 14 7.03 -0.99 14.57
C LYS A 14 8.11 -0.04 15.11
N LYS A 15 9.25 0.05 14.44
CA LYS A 15 10.38 0.84 14.94
C LYS A 15 10.39 2.26 14.40
N SER A 16 10.08 2.44 13.13
CA SER A 16 10.25 3.73 12.44
C SER A 16 8.95 4.48 12.23
N ASN A 17 7.81 3.84 12.47
CA ASN A 17 6.47 4.36 12.15
C ASN A 17 6.30 4.70 10.66
N SER A 18 7.14 4.12 9.80
CA SER A 18 7.00 4.26 8.35
C SER A 18 5.70 3.61 7.88
N VAL A 19 5.02 4.30 6.99
CA VAL A 19 3.78 3.80 6.40
C VAL A 19 4.13 2.79 5.32
N MET A 20 3.71 1.54 5.52
CA MET A 20 4.03 0.41 4.67
C MET A 20 2.77 -0.16 4.05
N VAL A 21 2.88 -0.63 2.81
CA VAL A 21 1.78 -1.30 2.12
C VAL A 21 2.22 -2.72 1.78
N ARG A 22 1.50 -3.70 2.30
CA ARG A 22 1.78 -5.12 2.07
C ARG A 22 0.75 -5.69 1.10
N VAL A 23 1.24 -6.42 0.11
CA VAL A 23 0.38 -7.12 -0.85
C VAL A 23 0.63 -8.62 -0.71
N ARG A 24 -0.45 -9.38 -0.62
CA ARG A 24 -0.40 -10.83 -0.57
C ARG A 24 -1.27 -11.41 -1.65
N TRP A 25 -0.78 -12.45 -2.31
CA TRP A 25 -1.52 -13.17 -3.35
C TRP A 25 -1.18 -14.66 -3.27
N ASP A 26 -1.74 -15.44 -4.16
CA ASP A 26 -1.55 -16.90 -4.20
C ASP A 26 -1.90 -17.57 -2.86
N ASN A 27 -3.14 -17.34 -2.40
CA ASN A 27 -3.65 -17.84 -1.12
C ASN A 27 -2.76 -17.40 0.06
N LYS A 28 -2.22 -16.19 -0.02
CA LYS A 28 -1.38 -15.56 1.01
C LYS A 28 -0.02 -16.21 1.18
N LYS A 29 0.43 -16.99 0.20
CA LYS A 29 1.76 -17.59 0.21
C LYS A 29 2.84 -16.64 -0.25
N GLU A 30 2.52 -15.77 -1.19
CA GLU A 30 3.45 -14.78 -1.71
C GLU A 30 3.11 -13.41 -1.16
N GLU A 31 4.13 -12.63 -0.84
CA GLU A 31 3.91 -11.27 -0.36
C GLU A 31 5.05 -10.35 -0.77
N VAL A 32 4.72 -9.08 -0.92
CA VAL A 32 5.71 -8.02 -1.12
C VAL A 32 5.25 -6.80 -0.33
N THR A 33 6.21 -6.04 0.19
CA THR A 33 5.95 -4.85 0.98
C THR A 33 6.60 -3.65 0.33
N PHE A 34 5.84 -2.56 0.22
CA PHE A 34 6.31 -1.30 -0.34
C PHE A 34 6.33 -0.23 0.75
N ALA A 35 7.34 0.62 0.72
CA ALA A 35 7.39 1.80 1.58
C ALA A 35 6.77 2.98 0.81
N THR A 36 5.92 3.74 1.50
CA THR A 36 5.31 4.94 0.89
C THR A 36 6.22 6.15 0.94
N GLY A 37 7.28 6.09 1.77
CA GLY A 37 8.12 7.24 2.02
C GLY A 37 7.58 8.19 3.09
N CYS A 38 6.42 7.90 3.64
CA CYS A 38 5.81 8.69 4.70
C CYS A 38 5.99 8.04 6.05
N ILE A 39 5.93 8.86 7.11
CA ILE A 39 5.98 8.42 8.50
C ILE A 39 4.72 8.97 9.16
N ALA A 40 4.04 8.15 9.95
CA ALA A 40 2.80 8.56 10.60
C ALA A 40 2.91 8.47 12.12
N ASP A 41 2.15 9.34 12.80
CA ASP A 41 2.01 9.28 14.26
C ASP A 41 1.01 8.18 14.59
N PRO A 42 1.42 7.14 15.37
CA PRO A 42 0.49 6.05 15.69
C PRO A 42 -0.78 6.49 16.40
N SER A 43 -0.71 7.59 17.16
CA SER A 43 -1.90 8.12 17.86
C SER A 43 -2.93 8.72 16.92
N LYS A 44 -2.53 9.02 15.68
CA LYS A 44 -3.38 9.62 14.65
C LYS A 44 -3.58 8.68 13.47
N TRP A 45 -3.44 7.39 13.72
CA TRP A 45 -3.56 6.34 12.72
C TRP A 45 -4.72 5.42 13.08
N LYS A 46 -5.64 5.22 12.16
CA LYS A 46 -6.82 4.39 12.38
C LYS A 46 -7.32 3.80 11.07
N ASN A 47 -7.76 2.55 11.12
CA ASN A 47 -8.33 1.88 9.95
C ASN A 47 -7.42 1.88 8.73
N GLN A 48 -6.12 1.62 8.96
CA GLN A 48 -5.11 1.53 7.89
C GLN A 48 -4.89 2.84 7.13
N CYS A 49 -5.13 3.96 7.79
CA CYS A 49 -4.88 5.27 7.18
C CYS A 49 -4.64 6.33 8.25
N ALA A 50 -4.18 7.51 7.82
CA ALA A 50 -4.06 8.66 8.71
C ALA A 50 -5.45 9.24 8.96
N VAL A 51 -5.71 9.64 10.22
CA VAL A 51 -6.97 10.29 10.59
C VAL A 51 -7.09 11.61 9.84
N VAL A 52 -8.25 11.89 9.27
CA VAL A 52 -8.49 13.10 8.47
C VAL A 52 -8.22 14.37 9.28
N ASN A 53 -7.63 15.37 8.62
CA ASN A 53 -7.30 16.68 9.21
C ASN A 53 -6.30 16.60 10.37
N THR A 54 -5.36 15.67 10.31
CA THR A 54 -4.27 15.58 11.28
C THR A 54 -2.93 15.91 10.64
N THR A 55 -1.97 16.29 11.48
CA THR A 55 -0.58 16.49 11.07
C THR A 55 0.30 15.52 11.85
N HIS A 56 1.21 14.89 11.15
CA HIS A 56 2.08 13.85 11.71
C HIS A 56 3.52 14.38 11.75
N LYS A 57 4.02 14.61 12.95
CA LYS A 57 5.40 15.04 13.16
C LYS A 57 6.15 13.92 13.85
N VAL A 58 7.16 13.37 13.17
CA VAL A 58 8.01 12.31 13.72
C VAL A 58 9.45 12.72 13.46
N GLY A 59 10.17 13.12 14.52
CA GLY A 59 11.53 13.66 14.39
C GLY A 59 11.52 14.95 13.56
N GLU A 60 12.29 14.96 12.50
CA GLU A 60 12.36 16.10 11.57
C GLU A 60 11.32 16.04 10.46
N HIS A 61 10.58 14.92 10.39
CA HIS A 61 9.59 14.71 9.35
C HIS A 61 8.23 15.28 9.76
N CYS A 62 7.56 15.91 8.80
CA CYS A 62 6.24 16.46 9.01
C CYS A 62 5.38 16.16 7.78
N PHE A 63 4.32 15.41 7.98
CA PHE A 63 3.39 15.04 6.92
C PHE A 63 1.97 15.36 7.33
N THR A 64 1.17 15.88 6.41
CA THR A 64 -0.26 16.02 6.64
C THR A 64 -0.95 14.68 6.37
N SER A 65 -2.12 14.48 6.99
CA SER A 65 -2.92 13.28 6.74
C SER A 65 -3.23 13.12 5.24
N ARG A 66 -3.45 14.24 4.56
CA ARG A 66 -3.72 14.25 3.12
C ARG A 66 -2.53 13.71 2.32
N GLN A 67 -1.31 14.13 2.66
CA GLN A 67 -0.11 13.63 2.00
C GLN A 67 0.07 12.14 2.21
N ILE A 68 -0.09 11.68 3.44
CA ILE A 68 0.05 10.26 3.79
C ILE A 68 -0.97 9.43 3.03
N ASN A 69 -2.24 9.82 3.08
CA ASN A 69 -3.31 9.06 2.45
C ASN A 69 -3.20 9.07 0.92
N ASN A 70 -2.73 10.19 0.33
CA ASN A 70 -2.48 10.26 -1.11
C ASN A 70 -1.37 9.31 -1.53
N GLU A 71 -0.29 9.21 -0.77
CA GLU A 71 0.80 8.27 -1.07
C GLU A 71 0.34 6.82 -0.94
N ILE A 72 -0.47 6.51 0.07
CA ILE A 72 -1.07 5.19 0.21
C ILE A 72 -1.91 4.87 -1.04
N ASN A 73 -2.74 5.80 -1.48
CA ASN A 73 -3.60 5.58 -2.64
C ASN A 73 -2.79 5.42 -3.93
N LYS A 74 -1.69 6.14 -4.08
CA LYS A 74 -0.80 5.96 -5.24
C LYS A 74 -0.20 4.56 -5.27
N VAL A 75 0.24 4.04 -4.14
CA VAL A 75 0.81 2.69 -4.06
C VAL A 75 -0.27 1.66 -4.36
N LYS A 76 -1.46 1.81 -3.79
CA LYS A 76 -2.59 0.91 -4.05
C LYS A 76 -2.95 0.89 -5.53
N ALA A 77 -3.03 2.05 -6.17
CA ALA A 77 -3.34 2.15 -7.59
C ALA A 77 -2.27 1.48 -8.45
N ALA A 78 -0.99 1.67 -8.10
CA ALA A 78 0.11 1.02 -8.80
C ALA A 78 0.04 -0.51 -8.67
N ILE A 79 -0.33 -1.02 -7.49
CA ILE A 79 -0.50 -2.45 -7.24
C ILE A 79 -1.63 -3.00 -8.12
N GLU A 80 -2.79 -2.34 -8.11
CA GLU A 80 -3.93 -2.77 -8.92
C GLU A 80 -3.58 -2.79 -10.40
N GLN A 81 -2.88 -1.78 -10.87
CA GLN A 81 -2.46 -1.71 -12.26
C GLN A 81 -1.47 -2.82 -12.61
N ALA A 82 -0.53 -3.12 -11.71
CA ALA A 82 0.45 -4.18 -11.93
C ALA A 82 -0.24 -5.54 -12.04
N PHE A 83 -1.21 -5.84 -11.18
CA PHE A 83 -1.94 -7.10 -11.24
C PHE A 83 -2.85 -7.18 -12.46
N SER A 84 -3.47 -6.07 -12.86
CA SER A 84 -4.26 -6.02 -14.09
C SER A 84 -3.38 -6.28 -15.32
N SER A 85 -2.20 -5.66 -15.36
CA SER A 85 -1.25 -5.88 -16.46
C SER A 85 -0.78 -7.33 -16.52
N PHE A 86 -0.55 -7.95 -15.35
CA PHE A 86 -0.16 -9.35 -15.28
C PHE A 86 -1.25 -10.27 -15.82
N GLU A 87 -2.50 -10.01 -15.47
CA GLU A 87 -3.64 -10.76 -15.99
C GLU A 87 -3.72 -10.65 -17.51
N LEU A 88 -3.53 -9.45 -18.06
CA LEU A 88 -3.50 -9.24 -19.50
C LEU A 88 -2.36 -10.00 -20.17
N HIS A 89 -1.20 -10.05 -19.57
CA HIS A 89 -0.06 -10.81 -20.07
C HIS A 89 -0.34 -12.31 -20.08
N GLU A 90 -0.98 -12.82 -19.04
CA GLU A 90 -1.39 -14.23 -19.00
C GLU A 90 -2.36 -14.56 -20.13
N ILE A 91 -3.34 -13.70 -20.37
CA ILE A 91 -4.29 -13.86 -21.47
C ILE A 91 -3.54 -13.80 -22.81
N GLY A 92 -2.62 -12.87 -22.97
CA GLY A 92 -1.81 -12.75 -24.17
C GLY A 92 -0.97 -14.01 -24.44
N ARG A 93 -0.41 -14.62 -23.41
CA ARG A 93 0.35 -15.87 -23.53
C ARG A 93 -0.51 -17.02 -24.00
N ALA A 94 -1.75 -17.06 -23.56
CA ALA A 94 -2.65 -18.13 -23.92
C ALA A 94 -2.98 -18.10 -25.42
N HIS A 95 -2.78 -16.99 -26.07
CA HIS A 95 -3.05 -16.82 -27.50
C HIS A 95 -1.80 -16.95 -28.40
N VAL A 96 -0.67 -17.21 -27.81
CA VAL A 96 0.57 -17.36 -28.57
C VAL A 96 0.82 -18.80 -29.01
#